data_0b500cc51ad7a4af8d2f0f80eea26e09
#
_entry.id   0b500cc51ad7a4af8d2f0f80eea26e09
#
_cell.length_a   1.000
_cell.length_b   1.000
_cell.length_c   1.000
_cell.angle_alpha   90.00
_cell.angle_beta   90.00
_cell.angle_gamma   90.00
#
_symmetry.space_group_name_H-M   'P 1'
#
loop_
_entity.id
_entity.type
_entity.pdbx_description
1 polymer ?
#
loop_
_entity_poly.entity_id
_entity_poly.type
_entity_poly.pdbx_seq_one_letter_code
_entity_poly.pdbx_strand_id
1 'polypeptide(L)'
;MGNICRSPLAEGILQDKAWKAGLKWSIESAGTNGYHTGEAPHPLSQKVARINGVNISKQRSRSFVAQDFDRFDKIYAMSDDVIDDMRRIAKNNFDEKKVDLLLNELFPGQNVDVPDPWYGPEPGFHHVYKMIDEACDAIIKKYTNQPSKGGVGSNVIENNFQK
;
A
#
# COMPACT_ATOMS: atom_id res chain seq x y z
N MET A 1 5.40 -14.20 1.04
CA MET A 1 5.63 -13.93 -0.39
C MET A 1 5.38 -12.44 -0.64
N GLY A 2 6.39 -11.64 -0.76
CA GLY A 2 6.32 -10.22 -0.50
C GLY A 2 6.14 -9.31 -1.71
N ASN A 3 5.27 -8.32 -1.62
CA ASN A 3 5.19 -7.13 -2.49
C ASN A 3 4.93 -7.41 -3.99
N ILE A 4 4.08 -8.38 -4.32
CA ILE A 4 3.75 -8.67 -5.72
C ILE A 4 2.25 -8.72 -6.04
N CYS A 5 1.35 -8.83 -5.06
CA CYS A 5 -0.11 -8.85 -5.31
C CYS A 5 -0.81 -7.57 -4.83
N ARG A 6 -0.95 -7.42 -3.52
CA ARG A 6 -1.77 -6.36 -2.91
C ARG A 6 -1.12 -4.98 -2.94
N SER A 7 0.10 -4.83 -2.43
CA SER A 7 0.72 -3.50 -2.32
C SER A 7 1.09 -2.86 -3.64
N PRO A 8 1.46 -3.61 -4.70
CA PRO A 8 1.61 -2.98 -6.02
C PRO A 8 0.31 -2.35 -6.53
N LEU A 9 -0.83 -2.98 -6.27
CA LEU A 9 -2.14 -2.40 -6.58
C LEU A 9 -2.36 -1.11 -5.79
N ALA A 10 -2.12 -1.15 -4.49
CA ALA A 10 -2.29 0.01 -3.63
C ALA A 10 -1.37 1.18 -4.05
N GLU A 11 -0.09 0.91 -4.33
CA GLU A 11 0.84 1.93 -4.85
C GLU A 11 0.32 2.55 -6.15
N GLY A 12 -0.06 1.73 -7.12
CA GLY A 12 -0.51 2.21 -8.44
C GLY A 12 -1.83 2.97 -8.35
N ILE A 13 -2.80 2.46 -7.60
CA ILE A 13 -4.11 3.08 -7.44
C ILE A 13 -3.98 4.43 -6.72
N LEU A 14 -3.26 4.47 -5.61
CA LEU A 14 -3.10 5.71 -4.84
C LEU A 14 -2.29 6.75 -5.62
N GLN A 15 -1.23 6.34 -6.33
CA GLN A 15 -0.45 7.24 -7.16
C GLN A 15 -1.30 7.87 -8.26
N ASP A 16 -2.12 7.10 -8.95
CA ASP A 16 -3.03 7.58 -9.98
C ASP A 16 -4.06 8.58 -9.42
N LYS A 17 -4.68 8.25 -8.31
CA LYS A 17 -5.66 9.13 -7.65
C LYS A 17 -5.03 10.40 -7.10
N ALA A 18 -3.87 10.31 -6.49
CA ALA A 18 -3.13 11.46 -5.98
C ALA A 18 -2.74 12.42 -7.12
N TRP A 19 -2.25 11.87 -8.22
CA TRP A 19 -1.89 12.67 -9.40
C TRP A 19 -3.10 13.38 -9.98
N LYS A 20 -4.24 12.71 -10.15
CA LYS A 20 -5.50 13.30 -10.63
C LYS A 20 -6.06 14.37 -9.69
N ALA A 21 -5.80 14.23 -8.39
CA ALA A 21 -6.20 15.22 -7.37
C ALA A 21 -5.21 16.41 -7.24
N GLY A 22 -4.14 16.43 -8.03
CA GLY A 22 -3.11 17.46 -7.96
C GLY A 22 -2.20 17.35 -6.74
N LEU A 23 -2.13 16.20 -6.10
CA LEU A 23 -1.29 15.96 -4.94
C LEU A 23 0.09 15.46 -5.38
N LYS A 24 1.14 16.11 -4.86
CA LYS A 24 2.54 15.77 -5.16
C LYS A 24 3.09 14.78 -4.13
N TRP A 25 2.48 13.62 -4.05
CA TRP A 25 2.90 12.56 -3.13
C TRP A 25 3.94 11.64 -3.77
N SER A 26 4.92 11.22 -2.98
CA SER A 26 5.81 10.11 -3.32
C SER A 26 5.26 8.84 -2.67
N ILE A 27 4.86 7.88 -3.49
CA ILE A 27 4.19 6.66 -3.05
C ILE A 27 5.01 5.47 -3.51
N GLU A 28 5.35 4.61 -2.56
CA GLU A 28 6.10 3.38 -2.80
C GLU A 28 5.46 2.22 -2.07
N SER A 29 5.76 1.00 -2.50
CA SER A 29 5.42 -0.22 -1.80
C SER A 29 6.64 -1.08 -1.53
N ALA A 30 6.58 -1.90 -0.48
CA ALA A 30 7.67 -2.77 -0.06
C ALA A 30 7.15 -4.07 0.58
N GLY A 31 7.99 -5.10 0.66
CA GLY A 31 7.66 -6.37 1.27
C GLY A 31 8.51 -6.67 2.51
N THR A 32 7.98 -7.41 3.50
CA THR A 32 8.74 -7.85 4.68
C THR A 32 9.50 -9.16 4.49
N ASN A 33 9.30 -9.85 3.38
CA ASN A 33 10.16 -10.97 3.02
C ASN A 33 10.85 -10.71 1.68
N GLY A 34 12.00 -11.32 1.46
CA GLY A 34 12.82 -11.10 0.28
C GLY A 34 12.58 -12.04 -0.89
N TYR A 35 11.58 -12.91 -0.83
CA TYR A 35 11.39 -13.98 -1.83
C TYR A 35 11.14 -13.48 -3.25
N HIS A 36 10.53 -12.32 -3.39
CA HIS A 36 10.16 -11.74 -4.68
C HIS A 36 10.87 -10.44 -5.00
N THR A 37 11.95 -10.11 -4.28
CA THR A 37 12.73 -8.88 -4.50
C THR A 37 13.19 -8.77 -5.96
N GLY A 38 12.88 -7.63 -6.58
CA GLY A 38 13.21 -7.37 -7.98
C GLY A 38 12.17 -7.88 -8.99
N GLU A 39 11.18 -8.66 -8.55
CA GLU A 39 10.14 -9.17 -9.44
C GLU A 39 9.08 -8.10 -9.76
N ALA A 40 8.46 -8.26 -10.92
CA ALA A 40 7.29 -7.50 -11.32
C ALA A 40 6.07 -7.94 -10.49
N PRO A 41 5.01 -7.09 -10.42
CA PRO A 41 3.75 -7.50 -9.81
C PRO A 41 3.17 -8.76 -10.45
N HIS A 42 2.40 -9.50 -9.67
CA HIS A 42 1.72 -10.71 -10.14
C HIS A 42 0.92 -10.43 -11.42
N PRO A 43 0.94 -11.32 -12.42
CA PRO A 43 0.26 -11.10 -13.70
C PRO A 43 -1.23 -10.76 -13.57
N LEU A 44 -1.95 -11.38 -12.64
CA LEU A 44 -3.36 -11.08 -12.40
C LEU A 44 -3.56 -9.71 -11.74
N SER A 45 -2.66 -9.28 -10.88
CA SER A 45 -2.67 -7.90 -10.35
C SER A 45 -2.47 -6.88 -11.47
N GLN A 46 -1.52 -7.13 -12.37
CA GLN A 46 -1.30 -6.28 -13.54
C GLN A 46 -2.52 -6.24 -14.46
N LYS A 47 -3.14 -7.39 -14.70
CA LYS A 47 -4.34 -7.50 -15.55
C LYS A 47 -5.51 -6.70 -14.97
N VAL A 48 -5.82 -6.90 -13.69
CA VAL A 48 -6.91 -6.21 -13.01
C VAL A 48 -6.67 -4.70 -12.98
N ALA A 49 -5.45 -4.27 -12.68
CA ALA A 49 -5.08 -2.86 -12.72
C ALA A 49 -5.29 -2.26 -14.11
N ARG A 50 -4.83 -2.94 -15.15
CA ARG A 50 -4.95 -2.50 -16.54
C ARG A 50 -6.41 -2.37 -16.99
N ILE A 51 -7.28 -3.31 -16.61
CA ILE A 51 -8.73 -3.24 -16.86
C ILE A 51 -9.33 -1.97 -16.27
N ASN A 52 -8.82 -1.52 -15.11
CA ASN A 52 -9.26 -0.31 -14.42
C ASN A 52 -8.46 0.94 -14.79
N GLY A 53 -7.63 0.89 -15.82
CA GLY A 53 -6.89 2.04 -16.32
C GLY A 53 -5.61 2.39 -15.56
N VAL A 54 -5.11 1.48 -14.72
CA VAL A 54 -3.89 1.67 -13.93
C VAL A 54 -2.80 0.72 -14.43
N ASN A 55 -1.61 1.26 -14.74
CA ASN A 55 -0.46 0.49 -15.18
C ASN A 55 0.55 0.34 -14.03
N ILE A 56 0.74 -0.89 -13.56
CA ILE A 56 1.71 -1.24 -12.52
C ILE A 56 2.88 -2.10 -13.05
N SER A 57 2.97 -2.30 -14.35
CA SER A 57 3.94 -3.23 -14.98
C SER A 57 5.39 -2.87 -14.74
N LYS A 58 5.69 -1.60 -14.49
CA LYS A 58 7.06 -1.12 -14.26
C LYS A 58 7.50 -1.19 -12.79
N GLN A 59 6.60 -1.48 -11.88
CA GLN A 59 6.95 -1.64 -10.48
C GLN A 59 7.84 -2.87 -10.29
N ARG A 60 8.72 -2.79 -9.30
CA ARG A 60 9.58 -3.91 -8.90
C ARG A 60 9.53 -4.05 -7.38
N SER A 61 9.40 -5.29 -6.93
CA SER A 61 9.39 -5.60 -5.51
C SER A 61 10.69 -5.18 -4.84
N ARG A 62 10.59 -4.53 -3.69
CA ARG A 62 11.71 -4.23 -2.80
C ARG A 62 11.41 -4.65 -1.37
N SER A 63 12.46 -4.85 -0.59
CA SER A 63 12.32 -5.14 0.83
C SER A 63 12.06 -3.88 1.64
N PHE A 64 11.18 -4.01 2.64
CA PHE A 64 11.02 -3.01 3.68
C PHE A 64 12.30 -2.93 4.53
N VAL A 65 12.71 -1.72 4.88
CA VAL A 65 13.87 -1.47 5.74
C VAL A 65 13.52 -0.49 6.85
N ALA A 66 14.30 -0.49 7.93
CA ALA A 66 14.07 0.39 9.09
C ALA A 66 14.05 1.87 8.72
N GLN A 67 14.87 2.28 7.76
CA GLN A 67 14.97 3.66 7.27
C GLN A 67 13.70 4.16 6.57
N ASP A 68 12.78 3.27 6.18
CA ASP A 68 11.49 3.66 5.61
C ASP A 68 10.67 4.49 6.61
N PHE A 69 10.85 4.28 7.91
CA PHE A 69 10.23 5.12 8.94
C PHE A 69 10.73 6.57 8.95
N ASP A 70 11.96 6.80 8.50
CA ASP A 70 12.52 8.14 8.39
C ASP A 70 12.10 8.85 7.10
N ARG A 71 11.88 8.07 6.03
CA ARG A 71 11.61 8.57 4.69
C ARG A 71 10.14 8.91 4.43
N PHE A 72 9.22 8.22 5.08
CA PHE A 72 7.79 8.33 4.80
C PHE A 72 7.00 8.87 5.99
N ASP A 73 6.00 9.70 5.68
CA ASP A 73 5.15 10.33 6.69
C ASP A 73 4.06 9.38 7.19
N LYS A 74 3.60 8.48 6.33
CA LYS A 74 2.57 7.48 6.63
C LYS A 74 2.90 6.16 5.99
N ILE A 75 2.67 5.07 6.71
CA ILE A 75 2.91 3.70 6.26
C ILE A 75 1.66 2.88 6.49
N TYR A 76 1.10 2.32 5.40
CA TYR A 76 -0.05 1.42 5.47
C TYR A 76 0.36 -0.03 5.34
N ALA A 77 -0.16 -0.87 6.21
CA ALA A 77 -0.03 -2.32 6.12
C ALA A 77 -1.31 -2.93 5.55
N MET A 78 -1.17 -3.99 4.77
CA MET A 78 -2.33 -4.70 4.20
C MET A 78 -2.98 -5.63 5.21
N SER A 79 -2.24 -6.10 6.20
CA SER A 79 -2.70 -7.02 7.24
C SER A 79 -1.95 -6.82 8.56
N ASP A 80 -2.55 -7.29 9.65
CA ASP A 80 -2.03 -7.09 11.01
C ASP A 80 -0.69 -7.80 11.25
N ASP A 81 -0.53 -9.00 10.72
CA ASP A 81 0.73 -9.76 10.82
C ASP A 81 1.92 -9.04 10.18
N VAL A 82 1.65 -8.20 9.21
CA VAL A 82 2.65 -7.34 8.57
C VAL A 82 3.17 -6.28 9.54
N ILE A 83 2.32 -5.71 10.35
CA ILE A 83 2.74 -4.73 11.36
C ILE A 83 3.72 -5.37 12.34
N ASP A 84 3.49 -6.63 12.73
CA ASP A 84 4.42 -7.37 13.58
C ASP A 84 5.80 -7.58 12.91
N ASP A 85 5.80 -7.91 11.62
CA ASP A 85 7.03 -8.02 10.84
C ASP A 85 7.76 -6.68 10.77
N MET A 86 7.03 -5.58 10.58
CA MET A 86 7.61 -4.23 10.56
C MET A 86 8.27 -3.87 11.89
N ARG A 87 7.64 -4.20 13.02
CA ARG A 87 8.23 -3.98 14.35
C ARG A 87 9.54 -4.74 14.49
N ARG A 88 9.57 -5.98 14.06
CA ARG A 88 10.75 -6.83 14.13
C ARG A 88 11.90 -6.30 13.27
N ILE A 89 11.60 -5.80 12.08
CA ILE A 89 12.60 -5.25 11.15
C ILE A 89 13.09 -3.88 11.59
N ALA A 90 12.18 -3.00 11.94
CA ALA A 90 12.51 -1.60 12.25
C ALA A 90 13.06 -1.39 13.65
N LYS A 91 12.74 -2.28 14.60
CA LYS A 91 13.21 -2.20 15.99
C LYS A 91 12.97 -0.80 16.58
N ASN A 92 14.01 -0.08 16.95
CA ASN A 92 13.92 1.26 17.56
C ASN A 92 13.39 2.34 16.61
N ASN A 93 13.42 2.11 15.29
CA ASN A 93 12.86 3.03 14.29
C ASN A 93 11.35 2.89 14.12
N PHE A 94 10.73 1.86 14.67
CA PHE A 94 9.29 1.66 14.57
C PHE A 94 8.54 2.81 15.26
N ASP A 95 7.67 3.47 14.51
CA ASP A 95 6.83 4.57 15.01
C ASP A 95 5.35 4.22 14.77
N GLU A 96 4.65 3.86 15.84
CA GLU A 96 3.23 3.50 15.78
C GLU A 96 2.35 4.62 15.21
N LYS A 97 2.74 5.87 15.37
CA LYS A 97 1.96 7.03 14.90
C LYS A 97 1.93 7.11 13.38
N LYS A 98 2.91 6.51 12.71
CA LYS A 98 3.00 6.50 11.24
C LYS A 98 2.29 5.31 10.61
N VAL A 99 1.98 4.26 11.38
CA VAL A 99 1.48 2.97 10.87
C VAL A 99 0.00 2.83 11.09
N ASP A 100 -0.70 2.34 10.08
CA ASP A 100 -2.09 1.89 10.19
C ASP A 100 -2.36 0.78 9.17
N LEU A 101 -3.42 0.03 9.39
CA LEU A 101 -3.97 -0.86 8.37
C LEU A 101 -4.69 -0.05 7.30
N LEU A 102 -4.49 -0.41 6.03
CA LEU A 102 -5.09 0.31 4.92
C LEU A 102 -6.62 0.40 5.06
N LEU A 103 -7.28 -0.70 5.40
CA LEU A 103 -8.74 -0.74 5.52
C LEU A 103 -9.28 -0.03 6.77
N ASN A 104 -8.45 0.43 7.69
CA ASN A 104 -8.90 1.35 8.74
C ASN A 104 -9.33 2.72 8.19
N GLU A 105 -8.92 3.06 6.97
CA GLU A 105 -9.45 4.26 6.29
C GLU A 105 -10.91 4.10 5.85
N LEU A 106 -11.39 2.87 5.64
CA LEU A 106 -12.80 2.56 5.35
C LEU A 106 -13.59 2.19 6.61
N PHE A 107 -12.97 1.43 7.51
CA PHE A 107 -13.57 0.86 8.70
C PHE A 107 -12.74 1.23 9.94
N PRO A 108 -12.83 2.51 10.40
CA PRO A 108 -11.96 3.01 11.46
C PRO A 108 -11.93 2.13 12.71
N GLY A 109 -10.74 1.72 13.12
CA GLY A 109 -10.53 0.93 14.33
C GLY A 109 -10.95 -0.53 14.27
N GLN A 110 -11.47 -1.02 13.15
CA GLN A 110 -11.93 -2.40 13.02
C GLN A 110 -10.82 -3.40 12.70
N ASN A 111 -9.66 -2.91 12.28
CA ASN A 111 -8.47 -3.71 11.97
C ASN A 111 -8.75 -4.85 10.99
N VAL A 112 -9.42 -4.53 9.89
CA VAL A 112 -9.73 -5.48 8.82
C VAL A 112 -8.53 -5.62 7.89
N ASP A 113 -8.13 -6.86 7.61
CA ASP A 113 -7.07 -7.16 6.67
C ASP A 113 -7.57 -7.12 5.22
N VAL A 114 -6.73 -6.66 4.30
CA VAL A 114 -6.95 -6.91 2.88
C VAL A 114 -6.67 -8.39 2.60
N PRO A 115 -7.64 -9.15 2.05
CA PRO A 115 -7.41 -10.56 1.73
C PRO A 115 -6.24 -10.75 0.76
N ASP A 116 -5.48 -11.85 0.95
CA ASP A 116 -4.41 -12.21 0.03
C ASP A 116 -4.97 -13.06 -1.13
N PRO A 117 -4.93 -12.58 -2.39
CA PRO A 117 -5.47 -13.30 -3.52
C PRO A 117 -4.50 -14.33 -4.11
N TRP A 118 -3.28 -14.46 -3.58
CA TRP A 118 -2.17 -15.22 -4.16
C TRP A 118 -2.53 -16.65 -4.60
N TYR A 119 -3.27 -17.37 -3.75
CA TYR A 119 -3.65 -18.76 -4.00
C TYR A 119 -5.03 -18.90 -4.63
N GLY A 120 -5.71 -17.80 -4.92
CA GLY A 120 -7.06 -17.80 -5.41
C GLY A 120 -7.17 -17.57 -6.92
N PRO A 121 -8.37 -17.82 -7.48
CA PRO A 121 -8.67 -17.52 -8.87
C PRO A 121 -8.79 -16.01 -9.11
N GLU A 122 -8.83 -15.64 -10.39
CA GLU A 122 -8.90 -14.23 -10.83
C GLU A 122 -9.97 -13.37 -10.12
N PRO A 123 -11.21 -13.86 -9.84
CA PRO A 123 -12.21 -13.06 -9.14
C PRO A 123 -11.74 -12.49 -7.80
N GLY A 124 -10.87 -13.18 -7.08
CA GLY A 124 -10.25 -12.68 -5.83
C GLY A 124 -9.40 -11.44 -6.04
N PHE A 125 -8.71 -11.33 -7.16
CA PHE A 125 -7.91 -10.15 -7.52
C PHE A 125 -8.80 -8.94 -7.82
N HIS A 126 -9.94 -9.11 -8.47
CA HIS A 126 -10.91 -8.04 -8.70
C HIS A 126 -11.52 -7.53 -7.40
N HIS A 127 -11.85 -8.44 -6.48
CA HIS A 127 -12.37 -8.09 -5.15
C HIS A 127 -11.35 -7.27 -4.34
N VAL A 128 -10.10 -7.71 -4.31
CA VAL A 128 -9.00 -7.00 -3.65
C VAL A 128 -8.77 -5.63 -4.28
N TYR A 129 -8.77 -5.53 -5.60
CA TYR A 129 -8.66 -4.25 -6.30
C TYR A 129 -9.73 -3.26 -5.82
N LYS A 130 -10.98 -3.70 -5.78
CA LYS A 130 -12.10 -2.85 -5.37
C LYS A 130 -11.95 -2.34 -3.93
N MET A 131 -11.57 -3.22 -3.01
CA MET A 131 -11.34 -2.83 -1.60
C MET A 131 -10.24 -1.78 -1.48
N ILE A 132 -9.12 -1.99 -2.17
CA ILE A 132 -7.99 -1.06 -2.17
C ILE A 132 -8.38 0.26 -2.84
N ASP A 133 -9.10 0.22 -3.94
CA ASP A 133 -9.58 1.40 -4.64
C ASP A 133 -10.45 2.29 -3.73
N GLU A 134 -11.40 1.69 -3.02
CA GLU A 134 -12.25 2.39 -2.06
C GLU A 134 -11.45 2.99 -0.90
N ALA A 135 -10.47 2.24 -0.37
CA ALA A 135 -9.59 2.76 0.69
C ALA A 135 -8.73 3.94 0.19
N CYS A 136 -8.21 3.87 -1.02
CA CYS A 136 -7.46 4.97 -1.63
C CYS A 136 -8.33 6.21 -1.85
N ASP A 137 -9.59 6.05 -2.25
CA ASP A 137 -10.55 7.16 -2.33
C ASP A 137 -10.74 7.83 -0.96
N ALA A 138 -10.86 7.04 0.09
CA ALA A 138 -11.00 7.56 1.46
C ALA A 138 -9.76 8.35 1.89
N ILE A 139 -8.55 7.87 1.55
CA ILE A 139 -7.29 8.57 1.82
C ILE A 139 -7.25 9.93 1.10
N ILE A 140 -7.54 9.95 -0.19
CA ILE A 140 -7.55 11.18 -0.98
C ILE A 140 -8.54 12.19 -0.41
N LYS A 141 -9.76 11.74 -0.09
CA LYS A 141 -10.80 12.59 0.50
C LYS A 141 -10.36 13.19 1.84
N LYS A 142 -9.76 12.38 2.70
CA LYS A 142 -9.26 12.80 4.01
C LYS A 142 -8.24 13.93 3.89
N TYR A 143 -7.28 13.79 3.00
CA TYR A 143 -6.19 14.76 2.85
C TYR A 143 -6.56 15.97 1.99
N THR A 144 -7.54 15.88 1.12
CA THR A 144 -8.03 17.03 0.33
C THR A 144 -9.03 17.89 1.09
N ASN A 145 -9.75 17.34 2.05
CA ASN A 145 -10.73 18.05 2.88
C ASN A 145 -10.13 18.68 4.15
N GLN A 146 -8.84 18.45 4.44
CA GLN A 146 -8.17 19.13 5.54
C GLN A 146 -7.77 20.54 5.13
N PRO A 147 -8.04 21.59 5.97
CA PRO A 147 -7.51 22.92 5.70
C PRO A 147 -5.99 22.84 5.65
N SER A 148 -5.40 23.39 4.60
CA SER A 148 -3.97 23.36 4.32
C SER A 148 -3.17 23.94 5.50
N LYS A 149 -2.64 23.08 6.34
CA LYS A 149 -1.47 23.40 7.14
C LYS A 149 -0.28 23.18 6.22
N GLY A 150 0.32 24.27 5.81
CA GLY A 150 1.42 24.44 4.87
C GLY A 150 2.14 23.20 4.35
N GLY A 151 2.25 23.14 3.05
CA GLY A 151 2.81 22.12 2.20
C GLY A 151 3.83 21.17 2.81
N VAL A 152 3.36 20.05 3.27
CA VAL A 152 4.21 18.89 3.53
C VAL A 152 3.92 17.91 2.42
N GLY A 153 4.91 17.67 1.58
CA GLY A 153 4.87 16.56 0.64
C GLY A 153 4.74 15.27 1.45
N SER A 154 3.55 14.72 1.47
CA SER A 154 3.29 13.48 2.21
C SER A 154 3.86 12.31 1.42
N ASN A 155 4.94 11.74 1.91
CA ASN A 155 5.44 10.46 1.43
C ASN A 155 4.61 9.36 2.08
N VAL A 156 3.92 8.60 1.26
CA VAL A 156 3.11 7.47 1.72
C VAL A 156 3.77 6.18 1.27
N ILE A 157 4.10 5.33 2.20
CA ILE A 157 4.45 3.94 1.90
C ILE A 157 3.22 3.06 2.15
N GLU A 158 2.89 2.28 1.16
CA GLU A 158 1.97 1.18 1.31
C GLU A 158 2.77 -0.11 1.39
N ASN A 159 2.77 -0.72 2.52
CA ASN A 159 3.51 -1.95 2.75
C ASN A 159 2.58 -3.14 2.69
N ASN A 160 2.84 -4.00 1.75
CA ASN A 160 2.19 -5.29 1.68
C ASN A 160 3.20 -6.39 1.93
N PHE A 161 2.87 -7.22 2.86
CA PHE A 161 3.71 -8.32 3.24
C PHE A 161 2.90 -9.60 3.17
N GLN A 162 3.10 -10.30 2.10
CA GLN A 162 2.64 -11.67 1.99
C GLN A 162 3.69 -12.58 2.56
N LYS A 163 3.29 -13.38 3.48
CA LYS A 163 4.12 -14.49 3.93
C LYS A 163 4.19 -15.57 2.86
#